data_fd5f9309e1b903832c51c01b8f46c3bb
#
_entry.id   fd5f9309e1b903832c51c01b8f46c3bb
#
_cell.length_a   1.000
_cell.length_b   1.000
_cell.length_c   1.000
_cell.angle_alpha   90.00
_cell.angle_beta   90.00
_cell.angle_gamma   90.00
#
_symmetry.space_group_name_H-M   'P 1'
#
loop_
_entity.id
_entity.type
_entity.pdbx_description
1 polymer ?
#
loop_
_entity_poly.entity_id
_entity_poly.type
_entity_poly.pdbx_seq_one_letter_code
_entity_poly.pdbx_strand_id
1 'polypeptide(L)'
;MMTRSQIYGRVDGLLAAWNARDLDAFVAQLAPDVYWHDLGMPHPPAVGRLAVREFSESVLRAFPDFRYELRAPICIGEDGRSCVVPFVISATQSAPLTPPGFAPTHRPVRIEGLDYLQFDQSFVTRIETRFDILDALEQLLGLSLRPPAGSFREGITVRIQRAVAWARRQRAGAVAAAV
;
A
#
# COMPACT_ATOMS: atom_id res chain seq x y z
N MET A 1 -7.92 -12.03 -24.46
CA MET A 1 -6.65 -12.28 -23.74
C MET A 1 -5.66 -11.24 -24.25
N MET A 2 -5.05 -10.49 -23.35
CA MET A 2 -4.05 -9.48 -23.75
C MET A 2 -2.70 -10.15 -24.06
N THR A 3 -1.97 -9.58 -25.00
CA THR A 3 -0.57 -10.00 -25.25
C THR A 3 0.36 -9.44 -24.17
N ARG A 4 1.53 -10.06 -24.00
CA ARG A 4 2.57 -9.52 -23.09
C ARG A 4 2.89 -8.05 -23.37
N SER A 5 3.06 -7.70 -24.65
CA SER A 5 3.35 -6.30 -25.03
C SER A 5 2.23 -5.33 -24.66
N GLN A 6 0.98 -5.74 -24.76
CA GLN A 6 -0.16 -4.92 -24.35
C GLN A 6 -0.19 -4.69 -22.83
N ILE A 7 0.12 -5.74 -22.03
CA ILE A 7 0.19 -5.62 -20.57
C ILE A 7 1.35 -4.69 -20.18
N TYR A 8 2.54 -4.86 -20.75
CA TYR A 8 3.66 -3.94 -20.52
C TYR A 8 3.29 -2.50 -20.88
N GLY A 9 2.71 -2.26 -22.04
CA GLY A 9 2.29 -0.91 -22.45
C GLY A 9 1.25 -0.29 -21.51
N ARG A 10 0.34 -1.10 -20.94
CA ARG A 10 -0.60 -0.63 -19.90
C ARG A 10 0.10 -0.22 -18.62
N VAL A 11 0.99 -1.05 -18.12
CA VAL A 11 1.75 -0.75 -16.89
C VAL A 11 2.58 0.50 -17.11
N ASP A 12 3.31 0.59 -18.20
CA ASP A 12 4.12 1.77 -18.55
C ASP A 12 3.27 3.04 -18.63
N GLY A 13 2.08 2.96 -19.25
CA GLY A 13 1.14 4.08 -19.35
C GLY A 13 0.64 4.54 -17.98
N LEU A 14 0.29 3.61 -17.08
CA LEU A 14 -0.12 3.93 -15.71
C LEU A 14 1.00 4.62 -14.94
N LEU A 15 2.22 4.07 -14.98
CA LEU A 15 3.38 4.61 -14.30
C LEU A 15 3.77 5.99 -14.84
N ALA A 16 3.73 6.17 -16.15
CA ALA A 16 4.03 7.45 -16.80
C ALA A 16 3.04 8.53 -16.36
N ALA A 17 1.72 8.23 -16.39
CA ALA A 17 0.67 9.15 -15.97
C ALA A 17 0.81 9.52 -14.50
N TRP A 18 1.04 8.53 -13.63
CA TRP A 18 1.25 8.76 -12.20
C TRP A 18 2.47 9.65 -11.93
N ASN A 19 3.63 9.32 -12.51
CA ASN A 19 4.86 10.08 -12.35
C ASN A 19 4.78 11.50 -12.94
N ALA A 20 3.99 11.69 -14.01
CA ALA A 20 3.67 12.99 -14.57
C ALA A 20 2.62 13.78 -13.74
N ARG A 21 1.99 13.14 -12.77
CA ARG A 21 0.85 13.68 -11.98
C ARG A 21 -0.35 14.00 -12.87
N ASP A 22 -0.44 13.35 -14.01
CA ASP A 22 -1.57 13.44 -14.93
C ASP A 22 -2.67 12.46 -14.49
N LEU A 23 -3.46 12.90 -13.51
CA LEU A 23 -4.54 12.08 -12.97
C LEU A 23 -5.67 11.86 -13.98
N ASP A 24 -5.84 12.73 -14.97
CA ASP A 24 -6.81 12.53 -16.04
C ASP A 24 -6.37 11.36 -16.93
N ALA A 25 -5.10 11.35 -17.36
CA ALA A 25 -4.53 10.23 -18.12
C ALA A 25 -4.48 8.94 -17.31
N PHE A 26 -4.21 9.01 -15.99
CA PHE A 26 -4.21 7.85 -15.10
C PHE A 26 -5.60 7.24 -14.99
N VAL A 27 -6.61 8.03 -14.61
CA VAL A 27 -7.99 7.57 -14.40
C VAL A 27 -8.65 7.10 -15.71
N ALA A 28 -8.28 7.67 -16.86
CA ALA A 28 -8.78 7.24 -18.16
C ALA A 28 -8.42 5.78 -18.49
N GLN A 29 -7.35 5.24 -17.90
CA GLN A 29 -6.91 3.84 -18.11
C GLN A 29 -7.64 2.84 -17.21
N LEU A 30 -8.42 3.31 -16.24
CA LEU A 30 -9.14 2.49 -15.27
C LEU A 30 -10.57 2.21 -15.75
N ALA A 31 -11.15 1.08 -15.33
CA ALA A 31 -12.56 0.80 -15.55
C ALA A 31 -13.45 1.80 -14.79
N PRO A 32 -14.68 2.08 -15.24
CA PRO A 32 -15.58 2.98 -14.53
C PRO A 32 -15.84 2.56 -13.07
N ASP A 33 -15.87 1.26 -12.83
CA ASP A 33 -16.11 0.60 -11.54
C ASP A 33 -14.83 0.00 -10.93
N VAL A 34 -13.66 0.50 -11.31
CA VAL A 34 -12.37 0.04 -10.81
C VAL A 34 -12.36 -0.10 -9.29
N TYR A 35 -11.74 -1.16 -8.81
CA TYR A 35 -11.50 -1.39 -7.40
C TYR A 35 -10.01 -1.20 -7.08
N TRP A 36 -9.67 -0.27 -6.19
CA TRP A 36 -8.31 -0.10 -5.67
C TRP A 36 -8.28 -0.27 -4.15
N HIS A 37 -7.52 -1.24 -3.70
CA HIS A 37 -7.25 -1.46 -2.29
C HIS A 37 -5.75 -1.37 -2.01
N ASP A 38 -5.36 -0.29 -1.38
CA ASP A 38 -4.02 -0.14 -0.82
C ASP A 38 -4.01 -0.74 0.59
N LEU A 39 -3.47 -1.96 0.71
CA LEU A 39 -3.47 -2.72 1.98
C LEU A 39 -2.49 -2.16 3.01
N GLY A 40 -1.60 -1.26 2.61
CA GLY A 40 -0.74 -0.53 3.52
C GLY A 40 -1.41 0.70 4.15
N MET A 41 -2.56 1.11 3.64
CA MET A 41 -3.25 2.32 4.11
C MET A 41 -4.49 1.96 4.93
N PRO A 42 -4.71 2.60 6.09
CA PRO A 42 -5.87 2.34 6.95
C PRO A 42 -7.13 3.04 6.42
N HIS A 43 -7.52 2.77 5.19
CA HIS A 43 -8.73 3.30 4.58
C HIS A 43 -9.49 2.20 3.82
N PRO A 44 -10.80 2.35 3.61
CA PRO A 44 -11.56 1.42 2.80
C PRO A 44 -11.07 1.46 1.34
N PRO A 45 -11.31 0.39 0.56
CA PRO A 45 -11.02 0.39 -0.86
C PRO A 45 -11.69 1.56 -1.59
N ALA A 46 -10.97 2.16 -2.55
CA ALA A 46 -11.53 3.13 -3.46
C ALA A 46 -12.26 2.40 -4.60
N VAL A 47 -13.54 2.68 -4.79
CA VAL A 47 -14.36 2.03 -5.82
C VAL A 47 -14.85 3.08 -6.81
N GLY A 48 -14.57 2.84 -8.09
CA GLY A 48 -14.86 3.75 -9.18
C GLY A 48 -13.81 4.85 -9.38
N ARG A 49 -13.79 5.39 -10.59
CA ARG A 49 -12.79 6.39 -11.02
C ARG A 49 -12.73 7.61 -10.12
N LEU A 50 -13.89 8.09 -9.63
CA LEU A 50 -13.93 9.28 -8.78
C LEU A 50 -13.21 9.04 -7.46
N ALA A 51 -13.54 7.95 -6.75
CA ALA A 51 -12.92 7.63 -5.48
C ALA A 51 -11.41 7.36 -5.63
N VAL A 52 -10.99 6.70 -6.73
CA VAL A 52 -9.58 6.49 -7.05
C VAL A 52 -8.86 7.81 -7.31
N ARG A 53 -9.50 8.75 -8.01
CA ARG A 53 -8.96 10.10 -8.24
C ARG A 53 -8.75 10.85 -6.93
N GLU A 54 -9.77 10.91 -6.08
CA GLU A 54 -9.71 11.59 -4.78
C GLU A 54 -8.59 11.01 -3.89
N PHE A 55 -8.48 9.69 -3.85
CA PHE A 55 -7.39 9.01 -3.16
C PHE A 55 -6.02 9.41 -3.73
N SER A 56 -5.85 9.35 -5.05
CA SER A 56 -4.61 9.70 -5.73
C SER A 56 -4.21 11.17 -5.49
N GLU A 57 -5.16 12.08 -5.54
CA GLU A 57 -4.96 13.51 -5.22
C GLU A 57 -4.47 13.71 -3.78
N SER A 58 -5.03 12.96 -2.83
CA SER A 58 -4.60 12.99 -1.43
C SER A 58 -3.16 12.54 -1.28
N VAL A 59 -2.78 11.44 -1.93
CA VAL A 59 -1.40 10.90 -1.90
C VAL A 59 -0.43 11.90 -2.54
N LEU A 60 -0.70 12.37 -3.76
CA LEU A 60 0.19 13.30 -4.47
C LEU A 60 0.29 14.67 -3.80
N ARG A 61 -0.73 15.10 -3.06
CA ARG A 61 -0.67 16.31 -2.22
C ARG A 61 0.23 16.12 -1.02
N ALA A 62 0.14 14.95 -0.36
CA ALA A 62 0.98 14.63 0.79
C ALA A 62 2.46 14.42 0.39
N PHE A 63 2.69 13.90 -0.81
CA PHE A 63 4.00 13.54 -1.35
C PHE A 63 4.22 14.19 -2.73
N PRO A 64 4.51 15.49 -2.82
CA PRO A 64 4.58 16.19 -4.11
C PRO A 64 5.75 15.76 -5.00
N ASP A 65 6.78 15.14 -4.44
CA ASP A 65 7.95 14.58 -5.13
C ASP A 65 7.83 13.06 -5.35
N PHE A 66 6.64 12.48 -5.15
CA PHE A 66 6.38 11.04 -5.31
C PHE A 66 6.88 10.53 -6.66
N ARG A 67 7.71 9.50 -6.60
CA ARG A 67 8.26 8.83 -7.77
C ARG A 67 8.06 7.33 -7.63
N TYR A 68 7.43 6.75 -8.64
CA TYR A 68 7.18 5.33 -8.74
C TYR A 68 8.09 4.74 -9.82
N GLU A 69 8.85 3.70 -9.50
CA GLU A 69 9.76 3.02 -10.40
C GLU A 69 9.58 1.51 -10.32
N LEU A 70 9.78 0.83 -11.47
CA LEU A 70 9.85 -0.63 -11.46
C LEU A 70 11.11 -1.09 -10.74
N ARG A 71 10.94 -1.97 -9.75
CA ARG A 71 12.06 -2.60 -9.04
C ARG A 71 12.60 -3.83 -9.76
N ALA A 72 11.75 -4.52 -10.52
CA ALA A 72 12.05 -5.74 -11.25
C ALA A 72 11.07 -5.90 -12.43
N PRO A 73 11.33 -6.81 -13.37
CA PRO A 73 10.38 -7.12 -14.44
C PRO A 73 9.01 -7.53 -13.87
N ILE A 74 7.94 -7.11 -14.55
CA ILE A 74 6.57 -7.48 -14.17
C ILE A 74 6.35 -8.99 -14.40
N CYS A 75 5.58 -9.60 -13.49
CA CYS A 75 5.17 -11.00 -13.60
C CYS A 75 3.75 -11.06 -14.16
N ILE A 76 3.57 -11.62 -15.35
CA ILE A 76 2.27 -11.71 -16.03
C ILE A 76 1.63 -13.04 -15.67
N GLY A 77 0.35 -13.02 -15.25
CA GLY A 77 -0.45 -14.19 -14.99
C GLY A 77 -0.71 -15.02 -16.25
N GLU A 78 -0.83 -16.33 -16.10
CA GLU A 78 -1.09 -17.26 -17.21
C GLU A 78 -2.43 -16.99 -17.92
N ASP A 79 -3.37 -16.37 -17.21
CA ASP A 79 -4.67 -15.95 -17.74
C ASP A 79 -4.58 -14.81 -18.77
N GLY A 80 -3.43 -14.14 -18.88
CA GLY A 80 -3.22 -12.95 -19.71
C GLY A 80 -4.16 -11.80 -19.36
N ARG A 81 -4.65 -11.75 -18.11
CA ARG A 81 -5.55 -10.73 -17.57
C ARG A 81 -5.07 -10.12 -16.26
N SER A 82 -3.94 -10.58 -15.77
CA SER A 82 -3.38 -10.09 -14.51
C SER A 82 -1.87 -9.93 -14.60
N CYS A 83 -1.32 -9.07 -13.76
CA CYS A 83 0.13 -9.02 -13.54
C CYS A 83 0.45 -8.56 -12.12
N VAL A 84 1.67 -8.86 -11.70
CA VAL A 84 2.28 -8.31 -10.50
C VAL A 84 3.39 -7.36 -10.93
N VAL A 85 3.35 -6.15 -10.40
CA VAL A 85 4.29 -5.05 -10.68
C VAL A 85 5.14 -4.82 -9.43
N PRO A 86 6.37 -5.33 -9.38
CA PRO A 86 7.29 -5.01 -8.29
C PRO A 86 7.72 -3.55 -8.41
N PHE A 87 7.57 -2.77 -7.34
CA PHE A 87 7.87 -1.35 -7.35
C PHE A 87 8.80 -0.90 -6.23
N VAL A 88 9.36 0.27 -6.44
CA VAL A 88 9.92 1.12 -5.41
C VAL A 88 9.32 2.53 -5.55
N ILE A 89 8.89 3.07 -4.44
CA ILE A 89 8.43 4.46 -4.31
C ILE A 89 9.47 5.23 -3.53
N SER A 90 9.80 6.42 -4.00
CA SER A 90 10.59 7.42 -3.29
C SER A 90 9.78 8.70 -3.18
N ALA A 91 9.68 9.27 -1.98
CA ALA A 91 8.86 10.45 -1.73
C ALA A 91 9.26 11.16 -0.43
N THR A 92 8.83 12.42 -0.27
CA THR A 92 8.96 13.18 0.96
C THR A 92 7.59 13.65 1.41
N GLN A 93 7.20 13.34 2.65
CA GLN A 93 5.92 13.80 3.18
C GLN A 93 5.96 15.29 3.49
N SER A 94 5.36 16.10 2.64
CA SER A 94 5.38 17.57 2.73
C SER A 94 4.05 18.19 3.16
N ALA A 95 2.96 17.43 3.12
CA ALA A 95 1.63 17.85 3.56
C ALA A 95 0.91 16.72 4.32
N PRO A 96 -0.20 17.00 5.01
CA PRO A 96 -0.97 15.99 5.69
C PRO A 96 -1.47 14.91 4.73
N LEU A 97 -1.29 13.63 5.09
CA LEU A 97 -1.90 12.51 4.40
C LEU A 97 -3.29 12.25 4.98
N THR A 98 -4.32 12.45 4.19
CA THR A 98 -5.72 12.34 4.64
C THR A 98 -6.53 11.46 3.71
N PRO A 99 -7.23 10.42 4.21
CA PRO A 99 -7.13 9.88 5.57
C PRO A 99 -5.79 9.18 5.81
N PRO A 100 -5.31 8.98 7.05
CA PRO A 100 -6.01 9.20 8.33
C PRO A 100 -5.75 10.59 8.97
N GLY A 101 -5.01 11.49 8.30
CA GLY A 101 -4.71 12.81 8.84
C GLY A 101 -3.32 12.91 9.50
N PHE A 102 -2.37 12.09 9.06
CA PHE A 102 -0.98 12.18 9.52
C PHE A 102 -0.38 13.54 9.17
N ALA A 103 0.13 14.23 10.19
CA ALA A 103 0.86 15.48 10.01
C ALA A 103 2.14 15.29 9.18
N PRO A 104 2.55 16.30 8.39
CA PRO A 104 3.77 16.22 7.60
C PRO A 104 5.00 16.11 8.53
N THR A 105 5.83 15.14 8.24
CA THR A 105 7.09 14.91 8.98
C THR A 105 8.31 15.45 8.24
N HIS A 106 8.15 15.83 6.97
CA HIS A 106 9.22 16.27 6.06
C HIS A 106 10.36 15.24 5.93
N ARG A 107 10.02 13.96 6.15
CA ARG A 107 11.00 12.87 6.05
C ARG A 107 10.90 12.20 4.68
N PRO A 108 12.05 11.87 4.08
CA PRO A 108 12.07 11.02 2.90
C PRO A 108 11.66 9.60 3.29
N VAL A 109 10.93 8.96 2.39
CA VAL A 109 10.55 7.55 2.49
C VAL A 109 10.95 6.82 1.21
N ARG A 110 11.35 5.56 1.37
CA ARG A 110 11.59 4.64 0.27
C ARG A 110 10.85 3.34 0.57
N ILE A 111 9.78 3.12 -0.16
CA ILE A 111 8.86 2.00 0.05
C ILE A 111 9.00 1.01 -1.11
N GLU A 112 9.24 -0.25 -0.79
CA GLU A 112 9.23 -1.34 -1.76
C GLU A 112 7.96 -2.16 -1.61
N GLY A 113 7.37 -2.56 -2.73
CA GLY A 113 6.10 -3.28 -2.70
C GLY A 113 5.77 -3.96 -4.01
N LEU A 114 4.52 -4.41 -4.08
CA LEU A 114 3.95 -5.11 -5.22
C LEU A 114 2.55 -4.56 -5.47
N ASP A 115 2.26 -4.20 -6.73
CA ASP A 115 0.90 -4.01 -7.19
C ASP A 115 0.42 -5.25 -7.93
N TYR A 116 -0.71 -5.79 -7.52
CA TYR A 116 -1.46 -6.76 -8.30
C TYR A 116 -2.49 -6.03 -9.14
N LEU A 117 -2.39 -6.17 -10.47
CA LEU A 117 -3.29 -5.55 -11.42
C LEU A 117 -4.12 -6.60 -12.13
N GLN A 118 -5.42 -6.33 -12.29
CA GLN A 118 -6.30 -7.08 -13.19
C GLN A 118 -6.80 -6.18 -14.31
N PHE A 119 -6.99 -6.78 -15.47
CA PHE A 119 -7.40 -6.11 -16.69
C PHE A 119 -8.61 -6.79 -17.30
N ASP A 120 -9.51 -6.01 -17.89
CA ASP A 120 -10.30 -6.44 -19.01
C ASP A 120 -9.55 -6.14 -20.34
N GLN A 121 -10.24 -6.19 -21.48
CA GLN A 121 -9.61 -5.90 -22.77
C GLN A 121 -9.18 -4.42 -22.93
N SER A 122 -9.78 -3.51 -22.17
CA SER A 122 -9.64 -2.07 -22.36
C SER A 122 -9.08 -1.32 -21.15
N PHE A 123 -9.35 -1.80 -19.94
CA PHE A 123 -9.11 -1.05 -18.72
C PHE A 123 -8.47 -1.91 -17.63
N VAL A 124 -7.85 -1.23 -16.65
CA VAL A 124 -7.51 -1.83 -15.35
C VAL A 124 -8.79 -1.87 -14.51
N THR A 125 -9.18 -3.07 -14.09
CA THR A 125 -10.41 -3.30 -13.31
C THR A 125 -10.14 -3.40 -11.83
N ARG A 126 -8.91 -3.80 -11.45
CA ARG A 126 -8.51 -3.98 -10.05
C ARG A 126 -7.05 -3.62 -9.83
N ILE A 127 -6.81 -2.94 -8.72
CA ILE A 127 -5.47 -2.65 -8.20
C ILE A 127 -5.44 -3.09 -6.73
N GLU A 128 -4.48 -3.92 -6.35
CA GLU A 128 -4.18 -4.22 -4.95
C GLU A 128 -2.71 -3.90 -4.68
N THR A 129 -2.47 -2.89 -3.87
CA THR A 129 -1.13 -2.46 -3.47
C THR A 129 -0.74 -3.11 -2.15
N ARG A 130 0.44 -3.69 -2.10
CA ARG A 130 0.99 -4.36 -0.91
C ARG A 130 2.42 -3.89 -0.66
N PHE A 131 2.67 -3.43 0.56
CA PHE A 131 4.01 -3.10 1.04
C PHE A 131 4.10 -3.32 2.56
N ASP A 132 5.30 -3.25 3.11
CA ASP A 132 5.50 -3.32 4.56
C ASP A 132 5.08 -1.99 5.20
N ILE A 133 3.85 -1.95 5.72
CA ILE A 133 3.29 -0.77 6.38
C ILE A 133 4.10 -0.37 7.62
N LEU A 134 4.66 -1.35 8.32
CA LEU A 134 5.46 -1.07 9.51
C LEU A 134 6.75 -0.36 9.15
N ASP A 135 7.42 -0.79 8.06
CA ASP A 135 8.60 -0.12 7.54
C ASP A 135 8.27 1.31 7.07
N ALA A 136 7.17 1.48 6.34
CA ALA A 136 6.71 2.80 5.90
C ALA A 136 6.44 3.74 7.09
N LEU A 137 5.79 3.25 8.14
CA LEU A 137 5.53 4.03 9.35
C LEU A 137 6.83 4.36 10.11
N GLU A 138 7.77 3.41 10.22
CA GLU A 138 9.07 3.66 10.84
C GLU A 138 9.82 4.80 10.14
N GLN A 139 9.82 4.80 8.80
CA GLN A 139 10.44 5.87 8.02
C GLN A 139 9.71 7.21 8.19
N LEU A 140 8.39 7.23 8.09
CA LEU A 140 7.57 8.44 8.23
C LEU A 140 7.69 9.05 9.62
N LEU A 141 7.58 8.24 10.68
CA LEU A 141 7.61 8.73 12.06
C LEU A 141 9.02 8.95 12.59
N GLY A 142 10.05 8.38 11.94
CA GLY A 142 11.41 8.38 12.43
C GLY A 142 11.58 7.59 13.72
N LEU A 143 10.76 6.58 13.93
CA LEU A 143 10.74 5.72 15.11
C LEU A 143 10.98 4.28 14.68
N SER A 144 11.77 3.55 15.47
CA SER A 144 11.85 2.11 15.29
C SER A 144 10.70 1.45 16.06
N LEU A 145 9.71 0.95 15.35
CA LEU A 145 8.55 0.23 15.91
C LEU A 145 8.90 -1.24 16.12
N ARG A 146 9.79 -1.80 15.29
CA ARG A 146 10.35 -3.15 15.44
C ARG A 146 11.57 -3.09 16.36
N PRO A 147 11.51 -3.70 17.57
CA PRO A 147 12.69 -3.73 18.43
C PRO A 147 13.78 -4.60 17.77
N PRO A 148 15.04 -4.14 17.74
CA PRO A 148 16.16 -4.97 17.27
C PRO A 148 16.26 -6.26 18.07
N ALA A 149 16.57 -7.37 17.39
CA ALA A 149 16.75 -8.67 18.03
C ALA A 149 17.81 -8.59 19.15
N GLY A 150 17.54 -9.20 20.31
CA GLY A 150 18.40 -9.17 21.49
C GLY A 150 18.39 -7.85 22.27
N SER A 151 17.58 -6.86 21.85
CA SER A 151 17.52 -5.57 22.54
C SER A 151 16.68 -5.60 23.82
N PHE A 152 16.95 -4.66 24.73
CA PHE A 152 16.13 -4.46 25.93
C PHE A 152 14.64 -4.19 25.57
N ARG A 153 14.40 -3.48 24.47
CA ARG A 153 13.05 -3.20 23.96
C ARG A 153 12.33 -4.46 23.51
N GLU A 154 13.02 -5.40 22.84
CA GLU A 154 12.46 -6.71 22.51
C GLU A 154 12.07 -7.47 23.78
N GLY A 155 12.95 -7.48 24.80
CA GLY A 155 12.66 -8.09 26.10
C GLY A 155 11.41 -7.53 26.76
N ILE A 156 11.18 -6.22 26.71
CA ILE A 156 9.95 -5.58 27.21
C ILE A 156 8.73 -6.04 26.39
N THR A 157 8.82 -6.02 25.06
CA THR A 157 7.72 -6.43 24.18
C THR A 157 7.30 -7.87 24.44
N VAL A 158 8.27 -8.79 24.57
CA VAL A 158 8.02 -10.19 24.90
C VAL A 158 7.35 -10.33 26.29
N ARG A 159 7.79 -9.57 27.29
CA ARG A 159 7.18 -9.60 28.63
C ARG A 159 5.73 -9.13 28.60
N ILE A 160 5.45 -8.02 27.90
CA ILE A 160 4.08 -7.51 27.74
C ILE A 160 3.22 -8.56 27.05
N GLN A 161 3.69 -9.14 25.94
CA GLN A 161 2.96 -10.18 25.21
C GLN A 161 2.64 -11.39 26.11
N ARG A 162 3.62 -11.85 26.90
CA ARG A 162 3.43 -12.96 27.85
C ARG A 162 2.41 -12.61 28.92
N ALA A 163 2.44 -11.40 29.48
CA ALA A 163 1.45 -10.94 30.48
C ALA A 163 0.02 -10.90 29.87
N VAL A 164 -0.13 -10.37 28.67
CA VAL A 164 -1.43 -10.35 27.96
C VAL A 164 -1.93 -11.77 27.69
N ALA A 165 -1.06 -12.67 27.23
CA ALA A 165 -1.41 -14.05 26.97
C ALA A 165 -1.82 -14.79 28.26
N TRP A 166 -1.14 -14.52 29.38
CA TRP A 166 -1.53 -15.05 30.68
C TRP A 166 -2.90 -14.54 31.15
N ALA A 167 -3.12 -13.22 31.08
CA ALA A 167 -4.40 -12.62 31.48
C ALA A 167 -5.58 -13.17 30.66
N ARG A 168 -5.39 -13.38 29.36
CA ARG A 168 -6.41 -13.99 28.50
C ARG A 168 -6.73 -15.43 28.92
N ARG A 169 -5.73 -16.24 29.26
CA ARG A 169 -5.94 -17.61 29.76
C ARG A 169 -6.70 -17.64 31.07
N GLN A 170 -6.41 -16.73 32.01
CA GLN A 170 -7.14 -16.64 33.29
C GLN A 170 -8.62 -16.31 33.05
N ARG A 171 -8.92 -15.37 32.16
CA ARG A 171 -10.31 -15.03 31.80
C ARG A 171 -11.06 -16.20 31.17
N ALA A 172 -10.42 -16.93 30.25
CA ALA A 172 -11.04 -18.10 29.63
C ALA A 172 -11.29 -19.23 30.64
N GLY A 173 -10.39 -19.47 31.59
CA GLY A 173 -10.56 -20.44 32.66
C GLY A 173 -11.68 -20.06 33.65
N ALA A 174 -11.81 -18.76 33.97
CA ALA A 174 -12.88 -18.28 34.86
C ALA A 174 -14.26 -18.42 34.21
N VAL A 175 -14.38 -18.19 32.90
CA VAL A 175 -15.64 -18.40 32.16
C VAL A 175 -16.00 -19.89 32.09
N ALA A 176 -15.04 -20.78 31.86
CA ALA A 176 -15.28 -22.23 31.83
C ALA A 176 -15.64 -22.84 33.18
N ALA A 177 -15.23 -22.20 34.30
CA ALA A 177 -15.54 -22.65 35.65
C ALA A 177 -16.90 -22.11 36.16
N ALA A 178 -17.52 -21.17 35.44
CA ALA A 178 -18.82 -20.55 35.79
C ALA A 178 -19.99 -21.15 35.02
N VAL A 179 -19.76 -22.16 34.15
CA VAL A 179 -20.73 -22.96 33.40
C VAL A 179 -20.77 -24.37 33.98
#